data_8fe5b9d21f732644ef2edf9d0493be38
#
_entry.id   8fe5b9d21f732644ef2edf9d0493be38
#
_cell.length_a   1.000
_cell.length_b   1.000
_cell.length_c   1.000
_cell.angle_alpha   90.00
_cell.angle_beta   90.00
_cell.angle_gamma   90.00
#
_symmetry.space_group_name_H-M   'P 1'
#
loop_
_entity.id
_entity.type
_entity.pdbx_description
1 polymer ?
#
loop_
_entity_poly.entity_id
_entity_poly.type
_entity_poly.pdbx_seq_one_letter_code
_entity_poly.pdbx_strand_id
1 'polypeptide(L)'
;MSQFVEYKLFIRIMTFSLIFLIGGCASAPDSKELTVEEAIPESEQSISQTNTKESKKNVPKMPRMELSEDILFKIMVAEIAGHRGKITIATNYYLDLARTTQDPAIIERATRIAVYSRNNEASYEAAKLWVDIDPENPDPHQVLVVM
;
A
#
# COMPACT_ATOMS: atom_id res chain seq x y z
N MET A 1 -50.33 -4.82 -14.36
CA MET A 1 -50.55 -4.13 -13.07
C MET A 1 -49.51 -4.54 -11.98
N SER A 2 -48.82 -5.62 -12.13
CA SER A 2 -47.83 -6.14 -11.14
C SER A 2 -46.52 -5.33 -11.09
N GLN A 3 -46.03 -4.84 -12.20
CA GLN A 3 -44.75 -4.13 -12.29
C GLN A 3 -44.73 -2.76 -11.58
N PHE A 4 -45.88 -2.09 -11.48
CA PHE A 4 -46.00 -0.80 -10.81
C PHE A 4 -45.91 -0.88 -9.27
N VAL A 5 -46.29 -2.02 -8.71
CA VAL A 5 -46.26 -2.25 -7.25
C VAL A 5 -44.82 -2.49 -6.80
N GLU A 6 -44.08 -3.26 -7.55
CA GLU A 6 -42.65 -3.53 -7.29
C GLU A 6 -41.80 -2.26 -7.35
N TYR A 7 -42.04 -1.40 -8.33
CA TYR A 7 -41.32 -0.14 -8.47
C TYR A 7 -41.59 0.84 -7.31
N LYS A 8 -42.85 0.93 -6.83
CA LYS A 8 -43.19 1.75 -5.67
C LYS A 8 -42.59 1.22 -4.36
N LEU A 9 -42.45 -0.09 -4.23
CA LEU A 9 -41.81 -0.71 -3.07
C LEU A 9 -40.28 -0.44 -3.07
N PHE A 10 -39.64 -0.52 -4.23
CA PHE A 10 -38.23 -0.24 -4.41
C PHE A 10 -37.86 1.21 -4.07
N ILE A 11 -38.69 2.18 -4.54
CA ILE A 11 -38.49 3.59 -4.24
C ILE A 11 -38.65 3.88 -2.74
N ARG A 12 -39.61 3.26 -2.07
CA ARG A 12 -39.83 3.44 -0.62
C ARG A 12 -38.67 2.89 0.22
N ILE A 13 -38.08 1.76 -0.17
CA ILE A 13 -36.91 1.18 0.50
C ILE A 13 -35.68 2.05 0.27
N MET A 14 -35.49 2.58 -0.92
CA MET A 14 -34.35 3.42 -1.27
C MET A 14 -34.40 4.80 -0.57
N THR A 15 -35.61 5.41 -0.42
CA THR A 15 -35.76 6.67 0.31
C THR A 15 -35.60 6.51 1.81
N PHE A 16 -35.97 5.36 2.39
CA PHE A 16 -35.77 5.09 3.82
C PHE A 16 -34.30 4.86 4.17
N SER A 17 -33.51 4.28 3.25
CA SER A 17 -32.07 4.09 3.42
C SER A 17 -31.26 5.40 3.34
N LEU A 18 -31.74 6.39 2.61
CA LEU A 18 -31.05 7.67 2.43
C LEU A 18 -31.19 8.61 3.66
N ILE A 19 -32.24 8.44 4.48
CA ILE A 19 -32.48 9.29 5.68
C ILE A 19 -31.57 8.90 6.85
N PHE A 20 -30.97 7.69 6.84
CA PHE A 20 -30.14 7.20 7.96
C PHE A 20 -28.67 7.65 7.91
N LEU A 21 -28.24 8.37 6.85
CA LEU A 21 -26.86 8.79 6.64
C LEU A 21 -26.52 10.23 7.09
N ILE A 22 -27.48 10.97 7.69
CA ILE A 22 -27.27 12.38 8.09
C ILE A 22 -27.23 12.52 9.63
N GLY A 23 -26.66 11.57 10.33
CA GLY A 23 -26.40 11.63 11.77
C GLY A 23 -24.91 11.83 12.06
N GLY A 24 -24.29 12.89 11.57
CA GLY A 24 -22.91 13.27 11.89
C GLY A 24 -22.86 14.08 13.18
N CYS A 25 -22.25 13.55 14.23
CA CYS A 25 -21.94 14.25 15.48
C CYS A 25 -20.93 15.39 15.22
N ALA A 26 -21.36 16.62 15.41
CA ALA A 26 -20.50 17.77 15.59
C ALA A 26 -20.00 17.80 17.04
N SER A 27 -18.72 17.47 17.27
CA SER A 27 -18.01 17.81 18.52
C SER A 27 -17.02 18.90 18.20
N ALA A 28 -17.29 20.10 18.70
CA ALA A 28 -16.37 21.23 18.67
C ALA A 28 -15.32 21.06 19.79
N PRO A 29 -14.03 21.30 19.56
CA PRO A 29 -13.07 21.45 20.63
C PRO A 29 -13.06 22.89 21.14
N ASP A 30 -13.27 23.00 22.43
CA ASP A 30 -13.17 24.21 23.26
C ASP A 30 -11.69 24.66 23.29
N SER A 31 -11.48 25.92 22.89
CA SER A 31 -10.18 26.59 22.95
C SER A 31 -9.92 27.05 24.39
N LYS A 32 -8.97 26.41 25.06
CA LYS A 32 -8.34 27.01 26.24
C LYS A 32 -6.89 27.32 25.93
N GLU A 33 -6.66 28.58 25.75
CA GLU A 33 -5.42 29.31 25.92
C GLU A 33 -4.80 29.03 27.29
N LEU A 34 -3.56 28.52 27.32
CA LEU A 34 -2.75 28.46 28.55
C LEU A 34 -1.30 28.75 28.25
N THR A 35 -0.92 29.90 28.76
CA THR A 35 0.38 30.49 29.06
C THR A 35 1.51 29.51 29.32
N VAL A 36 2.66 29.90 28.77
CA VAL A 36 4.00 29.41 29.04
C VAL A 36 4.37 29.66 30.49
N GLU A 37 4.85 28.64 31.21
CA GLU A 37 5.84 28.79 32.27
C GLU A 37 6.56 27.44 32.52
N GLU A 38 7.82 27.57 32.52
CA GLU A 38 9.00 26.80 32.82
C GLU A 38 8.88 25.84 34.03
N ALA A 39 9.31 24.57 33.86
CA ALA A 39 10.15 23.84 34.82
C ALA A 39 10.43 22.41 34.35
N ILE A 40 11.69 22.12 34.10
CA ILE A 40 12.23 20.76 34.01
C ILE A 40 12.37 20.18 35.42
N PRO A 41 11.96 18.94 35.66
CA PRO A 41 12.86 18.06 36.38
C PRO A 41 13.07 16.73 35.67
N GLU A 42 14.31 16.45 35.49
CA GLU A 42 14.97 15.17 35.26
C GLU A 42 14.42 14.10 36.23
N SER A 43 13.87 13.02 35.65
CA SER A 43 13.76 11.75 36.36
C SER A 43 13.96 10.61 35.39
N GLU A 44 15.14 10.02 35.51
CA GLU A 44 15.48 8.69 35.00
C GLU A 44 14.43 7.67 35.48
N GLN A 45 13.75 7.03 34.53
CA GLN A 45 13.10 5.74 34.78
C GLN A 45 13.39 4.75 33.66
N SER A 46 14.21 3.81 34.06
CA SER A 46 14.54 2.55 33.43
C SER A 46 13.45 1.97 32.50
N ILE A 47 13.71 2.00 31.20
CA ILE A 47 12.92 1.23 30.25
C ILE A 47 13.41 -0.22 30.33
N SER A 48 12.55 -1.05 30.92
CA SER A 48 12.67 -2.49 30.95
C SER A 48 12.89 -3.02 29.53
N GLN A 49 14.03 -3.66 29.33
CA GLN A 49 14.38 -4.36 28.08
C GLN A 49 13.44 -5.52 27.86
N THR A 50 12.41 -5.31 27.08
CA THR A 50 11.66 -6.42 26.50
C THR A 50 12.53 -7.00 25.38
N ASN A 51 13.14 -8.16 25.64
CA ASN A 51 13.83 -8.98 24.67
C ASN A 51 12.85 -9.44 23.58
N THR A 52 12.60 -8.59 22.59
CA THR A 52 12.10 -9.04 21.31
C THR A 52 13.27 -9.69 20.61
N LYS A 53 13.25 -11.02 20.49
CA LYS A 53 14.12 -11.77 19.59
C LYS A 53 13.93 -11.21 18.20
N GLU A 54 14.78 -10.26 17.84
CA GLU A 54 14.92 -9.78 16.47
C GLU A 54 15.44 -10.96 15.66
N SER A 55 14.53 -11.64 14.97
CA SER A 55 14.89 -12.53 13.88
C SER A 55 15.68 -11.65 12.91
N LYS A 56 16.98 -11.84 12.84
CA LYS A 56 17.85 -11.26 11.83
C LYS A 56 17.36 -11.76 10.47
N LYS A 57 16.34 -11.10 9.94
CA LYS A 57 15.97 -11.18 8.55
C LYS A 57 17.23 -10.69 7.82
N ASN A 58 17.86 -11.57 7.08
CA ASN A 58 18.99 -11.24 6.22
C ASN A 58 18.46 -10.19 5.23
N VAL A 59 18.67 -8.92 5.53
CA VAL A 59 18.24 -7.83 4.62
C VAL A 59 19.21 -7.92 3.45
N PRO A 60 18.73 -8.24 2.23
CA PRO A 60 19.58 -8.24 1.06
C PRO A 60 20.28 -6.89 0.98
N LYS A 61 21.59 -6.90 0.72
CA LYS A 61 22.36 -5.67 0.58
C LYS A 61 21.85 -4.93 -0.64
N MET A 62 20.95 -3.97 -0.42
CA MET A 62 20.38 -3.13 -1.48
C MET A 62 21.49 -2.51 -2.32
N PRO A 63 21.47 -2.68 -3.65
CA PRO A 63 22.28 -1.83 -4.50
C PRO A 63 21.84 -0.40 -4.26
N ARG A 64 22.74 0.45 -3.77
CA ARG A 64 22.47 1.88 -3.60
C ARG A 64 22.56 2.52 -4.98
N MET A 65 21.45 2.50 -5.71
CA MET A 65 21.31 3.29 -6.91
C MET A 65 20.96 4.72 -6.50
N GLU A 66 21.63 5.69 -7.09
CA GLU A 66 21.27 7.10 -6.90
C GLU A 66 19.86 7.34 -7.45
N LEU A 67 19.04 8.03 -6.67
CA LEU A 67 17.68 8.37 -7.06
C LEU A 67 17.76 9.44 -8.16
N SER A 68 17.65 9.03 -9.42
CA SER A 68 17.56 9.95 -10.56
C SER A 68 16.17 10.57 -10.68
N GLU A 69 16.07 11.69 -11.37
CA GLU A 69 14.78 12.36 -11.65
C GLU A 69 13.82 11.42 -12.40
N ASP A 70 14.31 10.61 -13.34
CA ASP A 70 13.51 9.64 -14.09
C ASP A 70 12.95 8.54 -13.18
N ILE A 71 13.76 7.98 -12.28
CA ILE A 71 13.31 6.97 -11.31
C ILE A 71 12.25 7.57 -10.40
N LEU A 72 12.46 8.75 -9.85
CA LEU A 72 11.51 9.43 -9.00
C LEU A 72 10.18 9.69 -9.73
N PHE A 73 10.25 10.19 -10.96
CA PHE A 73 9.08 10.44 -11.81
C PHE A 73 8.29 9.13 -12.02
N LYS A 74 8.96 8.04 -12.41
CA LYS A 74 8.33 6.75 -12.65
C LYS A 74 7.66 6.18 -11.39
N ILE A 75 8.31 6.30 -10.22
CA ILE A 75 7.72 5.89 -8.94
C ILE A 75 6.44 6.69 -8.67
N MET A 76 6.49 8.02 -8.82
CA MET A 76 5.32 8.87 -8.60
C MET A 76 4.17 8.53 -9.54
N VAL A 77 4.45 8.32 -10.82
CA VAL A 77 3.42 7.91 -11.81
C VAL A 77 2.82 6.57 -11.44
N ALA A 78 3.65 5.58 -11.08
CA ALA A 78 3.20 4.25 -10.69
C ALA A 78 2.29 4.30 -9.44
N GLU A 79 2.68 5.04 -8.41
CA GLU A 79 1.88 5.18 -7.18
C GLU A 79 0.55 5.90 -7.45
N ILE A 80 0.59 7.04 -8.15
CA ILE A 80 -0.63 7.79 -8.49
C ILE A 80 -1.58 6.95 -9.36
N ALA A 81 -1.03 6.20 -10.32
CA ALA A 81 -1.82 5.31 -11.18
C ALA A 81 -2.47 4.20 -10.35
N GLY A 82 -1.73 3.58 -9.44
CA GLY A 82 -2.23 2.57 -8.51
C GLY A 82 -3.38 3.09 -7.65
N HIS A 83 -3.20 4.25 -7.00
CA HIS A 83 -4.23 4.89 -6.19
C HIS A 83 -5.49 5.28 -6.97
N ARG A 84 -5.35 5.60 -8.26
CA ARG A 84 -6.46 5.92 -9.15
C ARG A 84 -7.10 4.70 -9.81
N GLY A 85 -6.72 3.48 -9.44
CA GLY A 85 -7.23 2.24 -10.03
C GLY A 85 -6.74 1.98 -11.47
N LYS A 86 -5.75 2.73 -11.96
CA LYS A 86 -5.12 2.52 -13.27
C LYS A 86 -4.02 1.44 -13.18
N ILE A 87 -4.42 0.25 -12.77
CA ILE A 87 -3.50 -0.81 -12.35
C ILE A 87 -2.55 -1.22 -13.48
N THR A 88 -3.01 -1.29 -14.73
CA THR A 88 -2.16 -1.62 -15.87
C THR A 88 -1.02 -0.62 -16.04
N ILE A 89 -1.29 0.68 -15.85
CA ILE A 89 -0.27 1.72 -15.93
C ILE A 89 0.74 1.55 -14.80
N ALA A 90 0.25 1.34 -13.57
CA ALA A 90 1.11 1.11 -12.42
C ALA A 90 1.99 -0.13 -12.62
N THR A 91 1.44 -1.24 -13.13
CA THR A 91 2.20 -2.46 -13.42
C THR A 91 3.34 -2.20 -14.40
N ASN A 92 3.07 -1.51 -15.51
CA ASN A 92 4.09 -1.22 -16.52
C ASN A 92 5.23 -0.36 -15.96
N TYR A 93 4.92 0.68 -15.20
CA TYR A 93 5.94 1.54 -14.60
C TYR A 93 6.75 0.81 -13.52
N TYR A 94 6.09 -0.01 -12.67
CA TYR A 94 6.81 -0.79 -11.67
C TYR A 94 7.70 -1.87 -12.28
N LEU A 95 7.25 -2.51 -13.37
CA LEU A 95 8.06 -3.51 -14.08
C LEU A 95 9.28 -2.86 -14.72
N ASP A 96 9.13 -1.70 -15.34
CA ASP A 96 10.25 -0.94 -15.91
C ASP A 96 11.25 -0.50 -14.83
N LEU A 97 10.75 -0.01 -13.69
CA LEU A 97 11.57 0.30 -12.51
C LEU A 97 12.30 -0.93 -11.98
N ALA A 98 11.65 -2.08 -11.88
CA ALA A 98 12.25 -3.32 -11.41
C ALA A 98 13.42 -3.75 -12.30
N ARG A 99 13.25 -3.67 -13.62
CA ARG A 99 14.33 -3.96 -14.60
C ARG A 99 15.52 -3.01 -14.46
N THR A 100 15.22 -1.73 -14.26
CA THR A 100 16.24 -0.67 -14.25
C THR A 100 17.00 -0.62 -12.93
N THR A 101 16.29 -0.71 -11.82
CA THR A 101 16.90 -0.50 -10.49
C THR A 101 17.42 -1.78 -9.87
N GLN A 102 16.84 -2.93 -10.23
CA GLN A 102 17.10 -4.23 -9.58
C GLN A 102 17.01 -4.14 -8.04
N ASP A 103 16.22 -3.20 -7.55
CA ASP A 103 15.98 -3.02 -6.12
C ASP A 103 14.95 -4.06 -5.64
N PRO A 104 15.29 -4.86 -4.60
CA PRO A 104 14.40 -5.92 -4.10
C PRO A 104 12.99 -5.42 -3.71
N ALA A 105 12.89 -4.22 -3.12
CA ALA A 105 11.60 -3.67 -2.70
C ALA A 105 10.75 -3.25 -3.91
N ILE A 106 11.37 -2.71 -4.95
CA ILE A 106 10.69 -2.36 -6.20
C ILE A 106 10.24 -3.61 -6.94
N ILE A 107 11.09 -4.64 -7.00
CA ILE A 107 10.76 -5.92 -7.66
C ILE A 107 9.61 -6.62 -6.93
N GLU A 108 9.65 -6.69 -5.60
CA GLU A 108 8.54 -7.20 -4.80
C GLU A 108 7.23 -6.44 -5.11
N ARG A 109 7.30 -5.11 -5.15
CA ARG A 109 6.15 -4.25 -5.47
C ARG A 109 5.64 -4.51 -6.89
N ALA A 110 6.53 -4.61 -7.87
CA ALA A 110 6.20 -4.93 -9.25
C ALA A 110 5.49 -6.29 -9.36
N THR A 111 6.01 -7.30 -8.68
CA THR A 111 5.41 -8.64 -8.64
C THR A 111 4.01 -8.61 -8.07
N ARG A 112 3.81 -7.98 -6.91
CA ARG A 112 2.50 -7.89 -6.26
C ARG A 112 1.46 -7.17 -7.11
N ILE A 113 1.83 -6.05 -7.74
CA ILE A 113 0.89 -5.28 -8.56
C ILE A 113 0.59 -5.99 -9.88
N ALA A 114 1.55 -6.72 -10.46
CA ALA A 114 1.35 -7.54 -11.65
C ALA A 114 0.37 -8.69 -11.38
N VAL A 115 0.54 -9.41 -10.28
CA VAL A 115 -0.39 -10.46 -9.83
C VAL A 115 -1.79 -9.88 -9.60
N TYR A 116 -1.89 -8.74 -8.92
CA TYR A 116 -3.17 -8.06 -8.69
C TYR A 116 -3.86 -7.65 -9.99
N SER A 117 -3.09 -7.20 -10.99
CA SER A 117 -3.61 -6.83 -12.31
C SER A 117 -4.01 -8.02 -13.17
N ARG A 118 -3.75 -9.25 -12.71
CA ARG A 118 -3.91 -10.50 -13.48
C ARG A 118 -3.16 -10.50 -14.81
N ASN A 119 -2.05 -9.80 -14.86
CA ASN A 119 -1.15 -9.80 -16.01
C ASN A 119 -0.10 -10.89 -15.80
N ASN A 120 -0.37 -12.09 -16.34
CA ASN A 120 0.48 -13.26 -16.15
C ASN A 120 1.90 -13.05 -16.69
N GLU A 121 2.04 -12.37 -17.82
CA GLU A 121 3.35 -12.09 -18.41
C GLU A 121 4.20 -11.20 -17.50
N ALA A 122 3.63 -10.07 -17.05
CA ALA A 122 4.31 -9.17 -16.13
C ALA A 122 4.60 -9.84 -14.77
N SER A 123 3.67 -10.68 -14.28
CA SER A 123 3.85 -11.41 -13.01
C SER A 123 5.00 -12.39 -13.10
N TYR A 124 5.06 -13.16 -14.18
CA TYR A 124 6.12 -14.12 -14.43
C TYR A 124 7.48 -13.42 -14.51
N GLU A 125 7.56 -12.34 -15.28
CA GLU A 125 8.80 -11.59 -15.46
C GLU A 125 9.27 -10.96 -14.13
N ALA A 126 8.39 -10.29 -13.41
CA ALA A 126 8.75 -9.68 -12.14
C ALA A 126 9.17 -10.73 -11.09
N ALA A 127 8.45 -11.85 -11.01
CA ALA A 127 8.81 -12.93 -10.10
C ALA A 127 10.16 -13.57 -10.46
N LYS A 128 10.49 -13.69 -11.75
CA LYS A 128 11.79 -14.18 -12.20
C LYS A 128 12.91 -13.24 -11.79
N LEU A 129 12.75 -11.92 -12.00
CA LEU A 129 13.70 -10.92 -11.50
C LEU A 129 13.90 -11.02 -9.99
N TRP A 130 12.84 -11.32 -9.25
CA TRP A 130 12.92 -11.45 -7.80
C TRP A 130 13.71 -12.69 -7.37
N VAL A 131 13.49 -13.84 -8.03
CA VAL A 131 14.30 -15.05 -7.79
C VAL A 131 15.77 -14.82 -8.09
N ASP A 132 16.09 -14.07 -9.16
CA ASP A 132 17.48 -13.81 -9.55
C ASP A 132 18.24 -12.98 -8.47
N ILE A 133 17.53 -12.13 -7.72
CA ILE A 133 18.13 -11.27 -6.68
C ILE A 133 18.09 -11.92 -5.30
N ASP A 134 17.01 -12.61 -4.98
CA ASP A 134 16.77 -13.25 -3.68
C ASP A 134 16.28 -14.70 -3.87
N PRO A 135 17.16 -15.62 -4.26
CA PRO A 135 16.77 -17.00 -4.60
C PRO A 135 16.26 -17.82 -3.40
N GLU A 136 16.62 -17.42 -2.18
CA GLU A 136 16.18 -18.09 -0.95
C GLU A 136 14.78 -17.66 -0.50
N ASN A 137 14.21 -16.65 -1.14
CA ASN A 137 12.88 -16.15 -0.80
C ASN A 137 11.79 -17.07 -1.39
N PRO A 138 10.88 -17.61 -0.57
CA PRO A 138 9.85 -18.50 -1.05
C PRO A 138 8.75 -17.80 -1.85
N ASP A 139 8.52 -16.49 -1.63
CA ASP A 139 7.39 -15.75 -2.22
C ASP A 139 7.41 -15.73 -3.76
N PRO A 140 8.53 -15.37 -4.43
CA PRO A 140 8.53 -15.37 -5.89
C PRO A 140 8.39 -16.76 -6.49
N HIS A 141 8.89 -17.81 -5.82
CA HIS A 141 8.71 -19.19 -6.25
C HIS A 141 7.23 -19.61 -6.23
N GLN A 142 6.46 -19.15 -5.22
CA GLN A 142 5.03 -19.39 -5.17
C GLN A 142 4.30 -18.74 -6.34
N VAL A 143 4.70 -17.51 -6.71
CA VAL A 143 4.12 -16.82 -7.88
C VAL A 143 4.40 -17.60 -9.16
N LEU A 144 5.64 -18.08 -9.35
CA LEU A 144 6.04 -18.84 -10.56
C LEU A 144 5.32 -20.18 -10.71
N VAL A 145 4.94 -20.82 -9.59
CA VAL A 145 4.24 -22.12 -9.63
C VAL A 145 2.77 -21.99 -10.06
N VAL A 146 2.13 -20.84 -9.80
CA VAL A 146 0.71 -20.63 -10.09
C VAL A 146 0.44 -19.91 -11.41
N MET A 147 1.49 -19.50 -12.14
CA MET A 147 1.39 -18.86 -13.45
C MET A 147 1.47 -19.89 -14.57
#